data_721b730e79e83fbc217d871a44d504ce
#
_entry.id   721b730e79e83fbc217d871a44d504ce
#
_cell.length_a   1.000
_cell.length_b   1.000
_cell.length_c   1.000
_cell.angle_alpha   90.00
_cell.angle_beta   90.00
_cell.angle_gamma   90.00
#
_symmetry.space_group_name_H-M   'P 1'
#
loop_
_entity.id
_entity.type
_entity.pdbx_description
1 polymer ?
#
loop_
_entity_poly.entity_id
_entity_poly.type
_entity_poly.pdbx_seq_one_letter_code
_entity_poly.pdbx_strand_id
1 'polypeptide(L)'
;MTRKLALIAAVVVAVALALWWLTVPATVPAAALPAYTPNLDNGRAMFNAGGCASCHATPNDDPDKVDRTKLGGGLALKSPFGTFYVPNISSDANDGIGGWSEADFVTALWKGTAARRGRHLYPAFPYTSYQHIQLADVRDLFAYLKTLPPVPGRVRRHDLGFPFNIRRLLGLWKLLFLHGGPYVPDPAQSAQWNRGAYLVNGPGHCAECHSPRNMLGAIIDSQRFAGGPAADGKGWVPNITPTGLQHWGDDNTAWTEKDIASYLSDGMNPAGDYAGAAMAEVIRNTALLNADDRAAIAAYVASLPPRQGPKPPAKRTDK
;
A
#
# COMPACT_ATOMS: atom_id res chain seq x y z
N MET A 1 -19.57 18.99 -46.06
CA MET A 1 -19.78 18.89 -44.61
C MET A 1 -19.87 17.43 -44.12
N THR A 2 -20.57 16.55 -44.80
CA THR A 2 -20.77 15.13 -44.41
C THR A 2 -19.53 14.25 -44.33
N ARG A 3 -18.58 14.34 -45.31
CA ARG A 3 -17.34 13.53 -45.28
C ARG A 3 -16.42 13.90 -44.12
N LYS A 4 -16.28 15.19 -43.78
CA LYS A 4 -15.49 15.65 -42.64
C LYS A 4 -16.10 15.18 -41.31
N LEU A 5 -17.41 15.24 -41.16
CA LEU A 5 -18.12 14.75 -40.00
C LEU A 5 -17.98 13.22 -39.82
N ALA A 6 -18.09 12.47 -40.92
CA ALA A 6 -17.86 11.02 -40.91
C ALA A 6 -16.44 10.65 -40.51
N LEU A 7 -15.42 11.36 -40.98
CA LEU A 7 -14.03 11.14 -40.61
C LEU A 7 -13.82 11.43 -39.12
N ILE A 8 -14.33 12.55 -38.61
CA ILE A 8 -14.24 12.89 -37.17
C ILE A 8 -14.91 11.81 -36.35
N ALA A 9 -16.11 11.36 -36.70
CA ALA A 9 -16.81 10.29 -35.99
C ALA A 9 -16.00 8.98 -35.99
N ALA A 10 -15.42 8.60 -37.15
CA ALA A 10 -14.57 7.40 -37.24
C ALA A 10 -13.33 7.51 -36.33
N VAL A 11 -12.65 8.65 -36.29
CA VAL A 11 -11.51 8.89 -35.39
C VAL A 11 -11.93 8.81 -33.93
N VAL A 12 -13.05 9.43 -33.55
CA VAL A 12 -13.56 9.38 -32.18
C VAL A 12 -13.88 7.95 -31.77
N VAL A 13 -14.51 7.16 -32.63
CA VAL A 13 -14.80 5.73 -32.36
C VAL A 13 -13.50 4.94 -32.24
N ALA A 14 -12.54 5.15 -33.13
CA ALA A 14 -11.25 4.45 -33.07
C ALA A 14 -10.49 4.77 -31.77
N VAL A 15 -10.46 6.04 -31.34
CA VAL A 15 -9.86 6.46 -30.08
C VAL A 15 -10.60 5.83 -28.89
N ALA A 16 -11.93 5.85 -28.90
CA ALA A 16 -12.73 5.23 -27.84
C ALA A 16 -12.49 3.72 -27.71
N LEU A 17 -12.40 3.02 -28.84
CA LEU A 17 -12.08 1.58 -28.87
C LEU A 17 -10.64 1.30 -28.38
N ALA A 18 -9.68 2.13 -28.78
CA ALA A 18 -8.29 2.02 -28.31
C ALA A 18 -8.21 2.25 -26.80
N LEU A 19 -8.83 3.29 -26.26
CA LEU A 19 -8.90 3.55 -24.83
C LEU A 19 -9.63 2.43 -24.08
N TRP A 20 -10.71 1.91 -24.66
CA TRP A 20 -11.42 0.76 -24.09
C TRP A 20 -10.50 -0.45 -23.98
N TRP A 21 -9.76 -0.78 -25.03
CA TRP A 21 -8.84 -1.90 -25.07
C TRP A 21 -7.66 -1.73 -24.10
N LEU A 22 -7.02 -0.56 -24.11
CA LEU A 22 -5.89 -0.22 -23.23
C LEU A 22 -6.27 -0.23 -21.74
N THR A 23 -7.53 -0.05 -21.41
CA THR A 23 -8.01 -0.01 -20.03
C THR A 23 -8.70 -1.30 -19.58
N VAL A 24 -8.54 -2.41 -20.32
CA VAL A 24 -9.01 -3.73 -19.87
C VAL A 24 -8.25 -4.13 -18.60
N PRO A 25 -8.95 -4.59 -17.54
CA PRO A 25 -8.27 -5.06 -16.34
C PRO A 25 -7.33 -6.24 -16.65
N ALA A 26 -6.04 -6.03 -16.43
CA ALA A 26 -5.03 -7.08 -16.64
C ALA A 26 -5.10 -8.14 -15.53
N THR A 27 -4.85 -9.40 -15.88
CA THR A 27 -4.82 -10.53 -14.95
C THR A 27 -3.55 -11.35 -15.14
N VAL A 28 -3.17 -12.09 -14.11
CA VAL A 28 -2.09 -13.09 -14.17
C VAL A 28 -2.75 -14.44 -14.43
N PRO A 29 -2.45 -15.13 -15.53
CA PRO A 29 -3.04 -16.44 -15.83
C PRO A 29 -2.47 -17.50 -14.88
N ALA A 30 -3.31 -18.46 -14.46
CA ALA A 30 -2.88 -19.54 -13.58
C ALA A 30 -1.71 -20.36 -14.17
N ALA A 31 -1.68 -20.53 -15.51
CA ALA A 31 -0.60 -21.22 -16.21
C ALA A 31 0.77 -20.50 -16.12
N ALA A 32 0.79 -19.22 -15.73
CA ALA A 32 2.04 -18.48 -15.48
C ALA A 32 2.63 -18.73 -14.08
N LEU A 33 1.91 -19.43 -13.21
CA LEU A 33 2.35 -19.76 -11.86
C LEU A 33 2.99 -21.15 -11.84
N PRO A 34 4.32 -21.27 -11.58
CA PRO A 34 4.97 -22.58 -11.46
C PRO A 34 4.48 -23.34 -10.22
N ALA A 35 4.73 -24.65 -10.16
CA ALA A 35 4.49 -25.42 -8.95
C ALA A 35 5.25 -24.81 -7.77
N TYR A 36 4.63 -24.77 -6.58
CA TYR A 36 5.20 -24.12 -5.40
C TYR A 36 4.64 -24.73 -4.13
N THR A 37 5.48 -24.87 -3.12
CA THR A 37 5.08 -25.26 -1.77
C THR A 37 5.20 -24.04 -0.86
N PRO A 38 4.09 -23.50 -0.34
CA PRO A 38 4.11 -22.29 0.48
C PRO A 38 4.83 -22.46 1.81
N ASN A 39 5.51 -21.41 2.23
CA ASN A 39 6.10 -21.24 3.57
C ASN A 39 5.18 -20.36 4.43
N LEU A 40 4.48 -20.95 5.40
CA LEU A 40 3.52 -20.23 6.25
C LEU A 40 4.20 -19.23 7.20
N ASP A 41 5.44 -19.51 7.66
CA ASP A 41 6.17 -18.58 8.52
C ASP A 41 6.58 -17.32 7.75
N ASN A 42 7.04 -17.47 6.50
CA ASN A 42 7.27 -16.33 5.62
C ASN A 42 5.96 -15.61 5.28
N GLY A 43 4.87 -16.34 5.05
CA GLY A 43 3.54 -15.75 4.86
C GLY A 43 3.09 -14.88 6.02
N ARG A 44 3.34 -15.33 7.26
CA ARG A 44 3.11 -14.54 8.48
C ARG A 44 4.02 -13.31 8.55
N ALA A 45 5.29 -13.44 8.20
CA ALA A 45 6.20 -12.30 8.13
C ALA A 45 5.72 -11.25 7.11
N MET A 46 5.28 -11.66 5.92
CA MET A 46 4.71 -10.77 4.90
C MET A 46 3.38 -10.14 5.34
N PHE A 47 2.53 -10.87 6.05
CA PHE A 47 1.31 -10.35 6.65
C PHE A 47 1.60 -9.22 7.64
N ASN A 48 2.60 -9.39 8.49
CA ASN A 48 3.05 -8.38 9.45
C ASN A 48 3.72 -7.20 8.73
N ALA A 49 4.64 -7.47 7.81
CA ALA A 49 5.32 -6.41 7.04
C ALA A 49 4.31 -5.54 6.26
N GLY A 50 3.28 -6.16 5.68
CA GLY A 50 2.20 -5.47 4.96
C GLY A 50 1.15 -4.82 5.85
N GLY A 51 1.20 -5.02 7.18
CA GLY A 51 0.24 -4.43 8.10
C GLY A 51 -1.22 -4.79 7.80
N CYS A 52 -1.47 -5.97 7.22
CA CYS A 52 -2.79 -6.34 6.69
C CYS A 52 -3.91 -6.19 7.72
N ALA A 53 -3.64 -6.57 8.97
CA ALA A 53 -4.60 -6.48 10.06
C ALA A 53 -4.98 -5.05 10.43
N SER A 54 -4.10 -4.05 10.25
CA SER A 54 -4.40 -2.65 10.59
C SER A 54 -5.58 -2.09 9.81
N CYS A 55 -5.77 -2.58 8.58
CA CYS A 55 -6.89 -2.16 7.74
C CYS A 55 -8.01 -3.20 7.68
N HIS A 56 -7.66 -4.51 7.63
CA HIS A 56 -8.61 -5.57 7.32
C HIS A 56 -9.19 -6.28 8.55
N ALA A 57 -8.64 -6.08 9.75
CA ALA A 57 -9.28 -6.61 10.96
C ALA A 57 -10.69 -6.01 11.12
N THR A 58 -11.62 -6.82 11.60
CA THR A 58 -12.98 -6.36 11.88
C THR A 58 -12.91 -5.29 12.98
N PRO A 59 -13.41 -4.07 12.76
CA PRO A 59 -13.40 -3.02 13.77
C PRO A 59 -14.12 -3.44 15.06
N ASN A 60 -13.60 -2.96 16.17
CA ASN A 60 -14.21 -3.07 17.49
C ASN A 60 -14.30 -1.65 18.08
N ASP A 61 -15.33 -1.39 18.88
CA ASP A 61 -15.48 -0.09 19.57
C ASP A 61 -14.31 0.19 20.53
N ASP A 62 -13.72 -0.86 21.08
CA ASP A 62 -12.50 -0.82 21.88
C ASP A 62 -11.31 -1.26 21.00
N PRO A 63 -10.41 -0.34 20.58
CA PRO A 63 -9.28 -0.67 19.71
C PRO A 63 -8.34 -1.74 20.27
N ASP A 64 -8.23 -1.87 21.60
CA ASP A 64 -7.37 -2.86 22.24
C ASP A 64 -7.96 -4.27 22.20
N LYS A 65 -9.26 -4.40 21.88
CA LYS A 65 -9.96 -5.67 21.70
C LYS A 65 -10.11 -6.12 20.25
N VAL A 66 -9.46 -5.42 19.31
CA VAL A 66 -9.48 -5.83 17.90
C VAL A 66 -8.75 -7.17 17.74
N ASP A 67 -9.49 -8.20 17.32
CA ASP A 67 -8.90 -9.49 16.95
C ASP A 67 -8.24 -9.38 15.56
N ARG A 68 -6.93 -9.27 15.55
CA ARG A 68 -6.13 -9.07 14.33
C ARG A 68 -6.08 -10.30 13.41
N THR A 69 -6.65 -11.42 13.81
CA THR A 69 -6.80 -12.62 12.99
C THR A 69 -8.15 -12.67 12.26
N LYS A 70 -9.14 -11.89 12.68
CA LYS A 70 -10.47 -11.81 12.07
C LYS A 70 -10.54 -10.71 11.04
N LEU A 71 -10.28 -11.04 9.79
CA LEU A 71 -10.08 -10.10 8.69
C LEU A 71 -11.39 -9.79 7.92
N GLY A 72 -12.48 -9.55 8.62
CA GLY A 72 -13.81 -9.25 8.06
C GLY A 72 -13.91 -7.88 7.37
N GLY A 73 -12.92 -7.00 7.52
CA GLY A 73 -12.92 -5.66 6.95
C GLY A 73 -13.95 -4.73 7.57
N GLY A 74 -14.36 -3.70 6.84
CA GLY A 74 -15.39 -2.74 7.27
C GLY A 74 -14.85 -1.39 7.71
N LEU A 75 -13.53 -1.25 7.95
CA LEU A 75 -12.92 0.04 8.27
C LEU A 75 -13.20 1.06 7.16
N ALA A 76 -13.63 2.27 7.57
CA ALA A 76 -13.92 3.38 6.70
C ALA A 76 -12.70 4.30 6.56
N LEU A 77 -12.08 4.30 5.38
CA LEU A 77 -10.96 5.16 5.04
C LEU A 77 -11.48 6.41 4.33
N LYS A 78 -11.48 7.53 5.01
CA LYS A 78 -11.86 8.84 4.44
C LYS A 78 -10.73 9.39 3.58
N SER A 79 -11.09 10.04 2.47
CA SER A 79 -10.15 10.67 1.55
C SER A 79 -10.80 11.85 0.85
N PRO A 80 -10.04 12.70 0.12
CA PRO A 80 -10.60 13.75 -0.73
C PRO A 80 -11.53 13.23 -1.85
N PHE A 81 -11.45 11.94 -2.19
CA PHE A 81 -12.26 11.31 -3.23
C PHE A 81 -13.57 10.71 -2.71
N GLY A 82 -13.75 10.66 -1.39
CA GLY A 82 -14.85 10.01 -0.69
C GLY A 82 -14.36 8.95 0.29
N THR A 83 -15.24 8.02 0.67
CA THR A 83 -14.94 7.00 1.67
C THR A 83 -14.73 5.63 1.01
N PHE A 84 -13.58 5.03 1.24
CA PHE A 84 -13.29 3.64 0.91
C PHE A 84 -13.62 2.74 2.10
N TYR A 85 -14.29 1.62 1.86
CA TYR A 85 -14.53 0.60 2.87
C TYR A 85 -13.62 -0.58 2.61
N VAL A 86 -12.77 -0.92 3.60
CA VAL A 86 -11.79 -1.99 3.49
C VAL A 86 -12.51 -3.33 3.35
N PRO A 87 -12.20 -4.14 2.33
CA PRO A 87 -12.92 -5.39 2.09
C PRO A 87 -12.59 -6.48 3.09
N ASN A 88 -13.49 -7.45 3.21
CA ASN A 88 -13.25 -8.72 3.87
C ASN A 88 -12.20 -9.52 3.07
N ILE A 89 -11.09 -9.89 3.72
CA ILE A 89 -10.02 -10.75 3.19
C ILE A 89 -9.82 -12.01 4.04
N SER A 90 -10.80 -12.34 4.89
CA SER A 90 -10.77 -13.60 5.65
C SER A 90 -10.86 -14.83 4.73
N SER A 91 -10.63 -16.00 5.30
CA SER A 91 -10.75 -17.27 4.58
C SER A 91 -12.20 -17.68 4.30
N ASP A 92 -13.19 -16.83 4.55
CA ASP A 92 -14.57 -17.08 4.14
C ASP A 92 -14.69 -17.21 2.61
N ALA A 93 -15.33 -18.28 2.15
CA ALA A 93 -15.38 -18.63 0.73
C ALA A 93 -16.30 -17.70 -0.08
N ASN A 94 -17.31 -17.08 0.55
CA ASN A 94 -18.34 -16.30 -0.12
C ASN A 94 -18.09 -14.78 0.00
N ASP A 95 -17.74 -14.33 1.19
CA ASP A 95 -17.63 -12.92 1.51
C ASP A 95 -16.17 -12.44 1.62
N GLY A 96 -15.22 -13.36 1.84
CA GLY A 96 -13.79 -13.13 1.89
C GLY A 96 -13.05 -13.55 0.62
N ILE A 97 -11.81 -13.99 0.82
CA ILE A 97 -10.92 -14.50 -0.25
C ILE A 97 -10.77 -16.02 -0.22
N GLY A 98 -11.54 -16.73 0.62
CA GLY A 98 -11.48 -18.20 0.77
C GLY A 98 -11.70 -18.95 -0.53
N GLY A 99 -12.59 -18.46 -1.40
CA GLY A 99 -12.84 -19.01 -2.72
C GLY A 99 -11.91 -18.51 -3.84
N TRP A 100 -10.88 -17.72 -3.56
CA TRP A 100 -9.93 -17.24 -4.57
C TRP A 100 -8.89 -18.29 -4.91
N SER A 101 -8.43 -18.27 -6.17
CA SER A 101 -7.22 -18.97 -6.60
C SER A 101 -5.97 -18.12 -6.27
N GLU A 102 -4.78 -18.74 -6.30
CA GLU A 102 -3.51 -18.00 -6.20
C GLU A 102 -3.40 -16.93 -7.29
N ALA A 103 -3.80 -17.26 -8.51
CA ALA A 103 -3.77 -16.33 -9.64
C ALA A 103 -4.66 -15.11 -9.40
N ASP A 104 -5.84 -15.28 -8.76
CA ASP A 104 -6.69 -14.16 -8.36
C ASP A 104 -5.99 -13.24 -7.35
N PHE A 105 -5.31 -13.83 -6.36
CA PHE A 105 -4.61 -13.08 -5.32
C PHE A 105 -3.38 -12.36 -5.87
N VAL A 106 -2.53 -13.03 -6.66
CA VAL A 106 -1.39 -12.42 -7.37
C VAL A 106 -1.87 -11.28 -8.28
N THR A 107 -2.97 -11.49 -9.01
CA THR A 107 -3.59 -10.46 -9.85
C THR A 107 -4.01 -9.23 -9.04
N ALA A 108 -4.58 -9.42 -7.85
CA ALA A 108 -4.98 -8.32 -7.00
C ALA A 108 -3.78 -7.48 -6.55
N LEU A 109 -2.70 -8.11 -6.07
CA LEU A 109 -1.51 -7.43 -5.58
C LEU A 109 -0.70 -6.79 -6.71
N TRP A 110 -0.44 -7.51 -7.80
CA TRP A 110 0.46 -7.03 -8.85
C TRP A 110 -0.20 -6.13 -9.89
N LYS A 111 -1.49 -6.40 -10.17
CA LYS A 111 -2.23 -5.68 -11.24
C LYS A 111 -3.33 -4.77 -10.70
N GLY A 112 -3.55 -4.77 -9.38
CA GLY A 112 -4.65 -4.00 -8.78
C GLY A 112 -5.99 -4.35 -9.41
N THR A 113 -6.24 -5.63 -9.72
CA THR A 113 -7.42 -6.11 -10.41
C THR A 113 -8.13 -7.18 -9.58
N ALA A 114 -9.43 -7.01 -9.36
CA ALA A 114 -10.28 -8.07 -8.82
C ALA A 114 -10.65 -9.02 -9.95
N ALA A 115 -9.81 -10.06 -10.19
CA ALA A 115 -9.90 -10.95 -11.34
C ALA A 115 -11.28 -11.59 -11.49
N ARG A 116 -11.82 -12.17 -10.41
CA ARG A 116 -13.17 -12.79 -10.39
C ARG A 116 -14.32 -11.86 -10.74
N ARG A 117 -14.12 -10.54 -10.66
CA ARG A 117 -15.13 -9.51 -10.96
C ARG A 117 -14.79 -8.71 -12.21
N GLY A 118 -13.66 -8.99 -12.87
CA GLY A 118 -13.20 -8.29 -14.07
C GLY A 118 -13.12 -6.77 -13.91
N ARG A 119 -12.68 -6.26 -12.75
CA ARG A 119 -12.67 -4.83 -12.47
C ARG A 119 -11.42 -4.35 -11.77
N HIS A 120 -11.02 -3.10 -12.01
CA HIS A 120 -9.92 -2.46 -11.32
C HIS A 120 -10.20 -2.29 -9.82
N LEU A 121 -9.17 -2.42 -8.99
CA LEU A 121 -9.16 -1.99 -7.60
C LEU A 121 -8.74 -0.52 -7.51
N TYR A 122 -9.20 0.17 -6.48
CA TYR A 122 -8.75 1.53 -6.19
C TYR A 122 -7.36 1.52 -5.56
N PRO A 123 -6.52 2.55 -5.80
CA PRO A 123 -5.17 2.64 -5.24
C PRO A 123 -5.14 2.90 -3.71
N ALA A 124 -6.30 3.03 -3.06
CA ALA A 124 -6.41 2.88 -1.60
C ALA A 124 -5.98 1.47 -1.12
N PHE A 125 -6.00 0.48 -1.99
CA PHE A 125 -5.27 -0.78 -1.85
C PHE A 125 -3.90 -0.58 -2.52
N PRO A 126 -2.77 -0.64 -1.79
CA PRO A 126 -1.47 -0.14 -2.25
C PRO A 126 -0.78 -1.07 -3.25
N TYR A 127 -1.48 -1.46 -4.32
CA TYR A 127 -0.91 -2.33 -5.37
C TYR A 127 0.24 -1.66 -6.14
N THR A 128 0.38 -0.34 -6.07
CA THR A 128 1.54 0.39 -6.59
C THR A 128 2.84 0.00 -5.89
N SER A 129 2.75 -0.35 -4.61
CA SER A 129 3.84 -0.93 -3.84
C SER A 129 3.85 -2.46 -3.93
N TYR A 130 2.69 -3.10 -3.80
CA TYR A 130 2.59 -4.56 -3.79
C TYR A 130 3.02 -5.25 -5.10
N GLN A 131 3.01 -4.55 -6.24
CA GLN A 131 3.59 -5.09 -7.49
C GLN A 131 5.08 -5.44 -7.34
N HIS A 132 5.77 -4.89 -6.33
CA HIS A 132 7.17 -5.17 -6.05
C HIS A 132 7.39 -6.39 -5.16
N ILE A 133 6.33 -7.00 -4.61
CA ILE A 133 6.45 -8.23 -3.82
C ILE A 133 6.82 -9.40 -4.74
N GLN A 134 7.78 -10.22 -4.29
CA GLN A 134 8.18 -11.43 -5.00
C GLN A 134 7.01 -12.43 -5.09
N LEU A 135 6.96 -13.20 -6.19
CA LEU A 135 5.89 -14.17 -6.40
C LEU A 135 5.78 -15.19 -5.26
N ALA A 136 6.91 -15.69 -4.77
CA ALA A 136 6.95 -16.62 -3.64
C ALA A 136 6.28 -16.00 -2.41
N ASP A 137 6.65 -14.76 -2.05
CA ASP A 137 6.13 -14.08 -0.86
C ASP A 137 4.62 -13.77 -0.98
N VAL A 138 4.13 -13.44 -2.19
CA VAL A 138 2.69 -13.28 -2.43
C VAL A 138 1.94 -14.60 -2.19
N ARG A 139 2.51 -15.73 -2.63
CA ARG A 139 1.91 -17.06 -2.47
C ARG A 139 1.95 -17.53 -1.02
N ASP A 140 3.05 -17.27 -0.32
CA ASP A 140 3.20 -17.54 1.11
C ASP A 140 2.18 -16.74 1.93
N LEU A 141 2.05 -15.44 1.63
CA LEU A 141 1.05 -14.58 2.24
C LEU A 141 -0.38 -15.10 2.00
N PHE A 142 -0.70 -15.50 0.77
CA PHE A 142 -2.02 -16.06 0.45
C PHE A 142 -2.29 -17.35 1.21
N ALA A 143 -1.33 -18.26 1.25
CA ALA A 143 -1.44 -19.50 2.02
C ALA A 143 -1.65 -19.22 3.51
N TYR A 144 -0.91 -18.27 4.08
CA TYR A 144 -1.08 -17.87 5.48
C TYR A 144 -2.48 -17.29 5.74
N LEU A 145 -2.96 -16.37 4.89
CA LEU A 145 -4.30 -15.79 5.02
C LEU A 145 -5.41 -16.86 5.01
N LYS A 146 -5.21 -17.95 4.26
CA LYS A 146 -6.14 -19.10 4.22
C LYS A 146 -6.18 -19.91 5.51
N THR A 147 -5.17 -19.80 6.38
CA THR A 147 -5.16 -20.44 7.70
C THR A 147 -5.91 -19.65 8.77
N LEU A 148 -6.16 -18.35 8.52
CA LEU A 148 -6.85 -17.47 9.47
C LEU A 148 -8.36 -17.74 9.49
N PRO A 149 -9.07 -17.41 10.59
CA PRO A 149 -10.49 -17.71 10.75
C PRO A 149 -11.36 -17.10 9.63
N PRO A 150 -12.36 -17.83 9.12
CA PRO A 150 -13.38 -17.25 8.25
C PRO A 150 -14.25 -16.26 9.03
N VAL A 151 -14.55 -15.12 8.41
CA VAL A 151 -15.47 -14.12 8.96
C VAL A 151 -16.55 -13.88 7.92
N PRO A 152 -17.79 -14.31 8.15
CA PRO A 152 -18.88 -14.04 7.24
C PRO A 152 -19.29 -12.57 7.31
N GLY A 153 -19.83 -12.07 6.21
CA GLY A 153 -20.35 -10.71 6.12
C GLY A 153 -19.71 -9.91 4.98
N ARG A 154 -20.59 -9.24 4.22
CA ARG A 154 -20.20 -8.40 3.10
C ARG A 154 -19.98 -6.98 3.56
N VAL A 155 -18.84 -6.44 3.22
CA VAL A 155 -18.56 -5.02 3.40
C VAL A 155 -19.36 -4.19 2.39
N ARG A 156 -19.90 -3.06 2.82
CA ARG A 156 -20.62 -2.11 1.97
C ARG A 156 -19.72 -1.58 0.83
N ARG A 157 -20.35 -1.05 -0.22
CA ARG A 157 -19.62 -0.44 -1.34
C ARG A 157 -18.97 0.87 -0.91
N HIS A 158 -17.88 1.24 -1.60
CA HIS A 158 -17.26 2.56 -1.42
C HIS A 158 -18.27 3.67 -1.74
N ASP A 159 -18.15 4.76 -1.01
CA ASP A 159 -18.94 5.98 -1.19
C ASP A 159 -18.03 7.05 -1.80
N LEU A 160 -18.02 7.13 -3.13
CA LEU A 160 -17.14 7.99 -3.91
C LEU A 160 -17.94 8.89 -4.82
N GLY A 161 -17.55 10.17 -4.87
CA GLY A 161 -18.14 11.15 -5.77
C GLY A 161 -17.80 10.89 -7.24
N PHE A 162 -18.59 11.46 -8.14
CA PHE A 162 -18.28 11.53 -9.58
C PHE A 162 -17.05 12.43 -9.79
N PRO A 163 -16.11 12.06 -10.69
CA PRO A 163 -16.07 10.87 -11.56
C PRO A 163 -15.34 9.66 -10.93
N PHE A 164 -14.94 9.71 -9.66
CA PHE A 164 -14.11 8.70 -8.99
C PHE A 164 -14.85 7.37 -8.76
N ASN A 165 -16.19 7.38 -8.82
CA ASN A 165 -17.02 6.17 -8.78
C ASN A 165 -16.99 5.35 -10.09
N ILE A 166 -16.43 5.89 -11.20
CA ILE A 166 -16.28 5.19 -12.47
C ILE A 166 -14.99 4.37 -12.47
N ARG A 167 -15.06 3.10 -12.01
CA ARG A 167 -13.89 2.21 -11.88
C ARG A 167 -13.08 2.03 -13.17
N ARG A 168 -13.71 2.15 -14.33
CA ARG A 168 -13.03 2.00 -15.62
C ARG A 168 -11.94 3.05 -15.83
N LEU A 169 -12.11 4.25 -15.30
CA LEU A 169 -11.11 5.32 -15.36
C LEU A 169 -9.81 4.96 -14.63
N LEU A 170 -9.87 4.02 -13.68
CA LEU A 170 -8.65 3.49 -13.05
C LEU A 170 -7.73 2.75 -14.02
N GLY A 171 -8.25 2.27 -15.16
CA GLY A 171 -7.41 1.74 -16.23
C GLY A 171 -6.48 2.81 -16.81
N LEU A 172 -6.99 4.02 -17.07
CA LEU A 172 -6.18 5.15 -17.50
C LEU A 172 -5.19 5.58 -16.42
N TRP A 173 -5.64 5.63 -15.17
CA TRP A 173 -4.78 5.93 -14.03
C TRP A 173 -3.60 4.95 -13.94
N LYS A 174 -3.84 3.65 -14.12
CA LYS A 174 -2.81 2.62 -14.11
C LYS A 174 -1.82 2.76 -15.28
N LEU A 175 -2.27 3.15 -16.46
CA LEU A 175 -1.36 3.42 -17.59
C LEU A 175 -0.37 4.53 -17.27
N LEU A 176 -0.75 5.48 -16.40
CA LEU A 176 0.10 6.61 -16.01
C LEU A 176 0.96 6.32 -14.77
N PHE A 177 0.49 5.49 -13.83
CA PHE A 177 1.07 5.43 -12.49
C PHE A 177 1.37 4.00 -11.97
N LEU A 178 0.97 2.94 -12.67
CA LEU A 178 1.31 1.57 -12.29
C LEU A 178 2.43 1.05 -13.18
N HIS A 179 3.66 1.41 -12.84
CA HIS A 179 4.85 0.99 -13.55
C HIS A 179 5.73 0.15 -12.64
N GLY A 180 6.28 -0.93 -13.17
CA GLY A 180 7.22 -1.79 -12.45
C GLY A 180 6.80 -3.25 -12.45
N GLY A 181 7.37 -3.99 -11.52
CA GLY A 181 7.18 -5.43 -11.33
C GLY A 181 7.85 -5.87 -10.04
N PRO A 182 8.02 -7.17 -9.80
CA PRO A 182 8.71 -7.69 -8.63
C PRO A 182 10.08 -7.06 -8.45
N TYR A 183 10.44 -6.82 -7.20
CA TYR A 183 11.71 -6.19 -6.83
C TYR A 183 12.89 -7.01 -7.37
N VAL A 184 13.85 -6.33 -7.96
CA VAL A 184 15.12 -6.92 -8.42
C VAL A 184 16.23 -6.36 -7.52
N PRO A 185 17.00 -7.22 -6.82
CA PRO A 185 18.10 -6.76 -5.99
C PRO A 185 19.16 -6.00 -6.79
N ASP A 186 19.67 -4.92 -6.21
CA ASP A 186 20.81 -4.18 -6.76
C ASP A 186 22.12 -4.91 -6.38
N PRO A 187 22.89 -5.44 -7.35
CA PRO A 187 24.11 -6.18 -7.07
C PRO A 187 25.24 -5.30 -6.50
N ALA A 188 25.12 -3.96 -6.60
CA ALA A 188 26.09 -3.02 -6.04
C ALA A 188 25.84 -2.77 -4.54
N GLN A 189 24.72 -3.22 -3.99
CA GLN A 189 24.32 -3.01 -2.61
C GLN A 189 24.44 -4.29 -1.77
N SER A 190 24.54 -4.13 -0.45
CA SER A 190 24.56 -5.27 0.47
C SER A 190 23.24 -6.05 0.48
N ALA A 191 23.27 -7.30 0.92
CA ALA A 191 22.07 -8.11 1.10
C ALA A 191 21.10 -7.48 2.10
N GLN A 192 21.60 -6.88 3.18
CA GLN A 192 20.81 -6.15 4.17
C GLN A 192 20.10 -4.95 3.54
N TRP A 193 20.81 -4.13 2.77
CA TRP A 193 20.22 -2.99 2.07
C TRP A 193 19.12 -3.43 1.10
N ASN A 194 19.41 -4.46 0.29
CA ASN A 194 18.44 -5.02 -0.66
C ASN A 194 17.19 -5.56 0.04
N ARG A 195 17.36 -6.21 1.19
CA ARG A 195 16.22 -6.68 2.00
C ARG A 195 15.38 -5.50 2.52
N GLY A 196 16.03 -4.45 3.00
CA GLY A 196 15.36 -3.22 3.44
C GLY A 196 14.63 -2.53 2.30
N ALA A 197 15.29 -2.35 1.16
CA ALA A 197 14.67 -1.78 -0.05
C ALA A 197 13.44 -2.56 -0.48
N TYR A 198 13.50 -3.89 -0.48
CA TYR A 198 12.38 -4.76 -0.76
C TYR A 198 11.22 -4.57 0.23
N LEU A 199 11.50 -4.61 1.54
CA LEU A 199 10.47 -4.47 2.56
C LEU A 199 9.81 -3.09 2.52
N VAL A 200 10.57 -2.02 2.35
CA VAL A 200 10.07 -0.63 2.36
C VAL A 200 9.24 -0.33 1.11
N ASN A 201 9.67 -0.78 -0.07
CA ASN A 201 9.00 -0.44 -1.34
C ASN A 201 7.92 -1.46 -1.74
N GLY A 202 7.99 -2.68 -1.23
CA GLY A 202 7.04 -3.76 -1.49
C GLY A 202 6.02 -3.92 -0.37
N PRO A 203 6.16 -4.94 0.51
CA PRO A 203 5.14 -5.27 1.50
C PRO A 203 4.88 -4.14 2.50
N GLY A 204 5.90 -3.43 2.98
CA GLY A 204 5.76 -2.36 3.97
C GLY A 204 5.14 -1.07 3.43
N HIS A 205 5.12 -0.86 2.11
CA HIS A 205 4.49 0.26 1.39
C HIS A 205 4.64 1.65 2.05
N CYS A 206 5.78 1.90 2.69
CA CYS A 206 6.04 3.10 3.50
C CYS A 206 5.81 4.41 2.72
N ALA A 207 6.14 4.40 1.41
CA ALA A 207 5.94 5.55 0.53
C ALA A 207 4.47 5.97 0.39
N GLU A 208 3.51 5.06 0.64
CA GLU A 208 2.08 5.38 0.49
C GLU A 208 1.60 6.44 1.50
N CYS A 209 2.24 6.50 2.67
CA CYS A 209 2.01 7.53 3.67
C CYS A 209 3.09 8.61 3.63
N HIS A 210 4.37 8.23 3.52
CA HIS A 210 5.49 9.14 3.64
C HIS A 210 5.85 9.89 2.35
N SER A 211 4.97 9.95 1.36
CA SER A 211 5.20 10.72 0.12
C SER A 211 4.02 11.62 -0.21
N PRO A 212 4.27 12.81 -0.75
CA PRO A 212 3.19 13.68 -1.20
C PRO A 212 2.55 13.11 -2.46
N ARG A 213 1.28 13.47 -2.69
CA ARG A 213 0.49 13.01 -3.82
C ARG A 213 0.08 14.15 -4.73
N ASN A 214 -0.03 13.85 -6.02
CA ASN A 214 -0.60 14.76 -6.99
C ASN A 214 -2.14 14.80 -6.90
N MET A 215 -2.78 15.64 -7.73
CA MET A 215 -4.24 15.79 -7.76
C MET A 215 -5.01 14.52 -8.16
N LEU A 216 -4.33 13.55 -8.79
CA LEU A 216 -4.90 12.24 -9.14
C LEU A 216 -4.63 11.17 -8.07
N GLY A 217 -4.07 11.55 -6.93
CA GLY A 217 -3.78 10.67 -5.81
C GLY A 217 -2.54 9.78 -5.99
N ALA A 218 -1.76 9.96 -7.05
CA ALA A 218 -0.51 9.22 -7.26
C ALA A 218 0.66 9.87 -6.51
N ILE A 219 1.61 9.05 -6.06
CA ILE A 219 2.84 9.52 -5.42
C ILE A 219 3.64 10.40 -6.40
N ILE A 220 4.19 11.50 -5.91
CA ILE A 220 5.14 12.34 -6.64
C ILE A 220 6.54 11.74 -6.45
N ASP A 221 7.04 10.96 -7.42
CA ASP A 221 8.27 10.17 -7.28
C ASP A 221 9.52 11.02 -6.98
N SER A 222 9.59 12.25 -7.49
CA SER A 222 10.69 13.16 -7.17
C SER A 222 10.72 13.57 -5.68
N GLN A 223 9.60 13.41 -4.97
CA GLN A 223 9.44 13.70 -3.55
C GLN A 223 9.10 12.44 -2.73
N ARG A 224 9.40 11.26 -3.27
CA ARG A 224 9.14 9.98 -2.59
C ARG A 224 9.82 9.96 -1.22
N PHE A 225 9.11 9.58 -0.19
CA PHE A 225 9.51 9.58 1.23
C PHE A 225 9.72 10.97 1.88
N ALA A 226 9.43 12.05 1.17
CA ALA A 226 9.63 13.42 1.67
C ALA A 226 8.46 13.96 2.53
N GLY A 227 7.56 13.07 2.98
CA GLY A 227 6.42 13.43 3.82
C GLY A 227 5.32 14.16 3.06
N GLY A 228 4.29 14.60 3.78
CA GLY A 228 3.18 15.34 3.19
C GLY A 228 1.90 15.30 4.01
N PRO A 229 0.79 15.88 3.51
CA PRO A 229 -0.50 15.78 4.15
C PRO A 229 -0.94 14.33 4.33
N ALA A 230 -1.52 14.00 5.48
CA ALA A 230 -2.11 12.68 5.71
C ALA A 230 -3.26 12.40 4.72
N ALA A 231 -3.42 11.14 4.34
CA ALA A 231 -4.40 10.73 3.31
C ALA A 231 -5.86 11.04 3.67
N ASP A 232 -6.17 11.11 4.96
CA ASP A 232 -7.49 11.49 5.51
C ASP A 232 -7.72 13.00 5.56
N GLY A 233 -6.72 13.80 5.16
CA GLY A 233 -6.73 15.26 5.24
C GLY A 233 -6.50 15.79 6.65
N LYS A 234 -6.17 14.95 7.63
CA LYS A 234 -5.98 15.36 9.03
C LYS A 234 -4.53 15.12 9.46
N GLY A 235 -3.78 16.21 9.58
CA GLY A 235 -2.41 16.14 10.06
C GLY A 235 -1.37 15.99 8.96
N TRP A 236 -0.18 15.65 9.37
CA TRP A 236 1.02 15.64 8.55
C TRP A 236 1.84 14.38 8.78
N VAL A 237 2.25 13.73 7.70
CA VAL A 237 3.16 12.58 7.73
C VAL A 237 4.60 13.10 7.53
N PRO A 238 5.55 12.74 8.39
CA PRO A 238 6.90 13.29 8.33
C PRO A 238 7.70 12.81 7.13
N ASN A 239 8.69 13.62 6.76
CA ASN A 239 9.75 13.27 5.82
C ASN A 239 10.69 12.24 6.49
N ILE A 240 10.85 11.06 5.91
CA ILE A 240 11.73 10.00 6.39
C ILE A 240 13.00 9.84 5.55
N THR A 241 13.30 10.81 4.66
CA THR A 241 14.64 10.91 4.06
C THR A 241 15.61 11.59 5.04
N PRO A 242 16.93 11.55 4.80
CA PRO A 242 17.89 12.22 5.66
C PRO A 242 17.55 13.68 5.94
N THR A 243 16.92 14.39 4.99
CA THR A 243 16.47 15.79 5.21
C THR A 243 15.52 15.93 6.39
N GLY A 244 14.62 14.98 6.63
CA GLY A 244 13.69 15.01 7.76
C GLY A 244 14.27 14.36 9.01
N LEU A 245 15.00 13.25 8.83
CA LEU A 245 15.53 12.46 9.95
C LEU A 245 16.73 13.12 10.64
N GLN A 246 17.49 13.99 9.95
CA GLN A 246 18.61 14.73 10.57
C GLN A 246 18.16 15.95 11.36
N HIS A 247 16.90 16.38 11.21
CA HIS A 247 16.36 17.60 11.83
C HIS A 247 14.97 17.32 12.42
N TRP A 248 14.90 16.31 13.31
CA TRP A 248 13.63 15.89 13.89
C TRP A 248 13.28 16.69 15.14
N GLY A 249 12.03 17.12 15.21
CA GLY A 249 11.50 17.84 16.37
C GLY A 249 12.06 19.26 16.54
N ASP A 250 11.69 19.86 17.65
CA ASP A 250 12.11 21.23 18.01
C ASP A 250 13.60 21.24 18.45
N ASP A 251 14.13 20.09 18.92
CA ASP A 251 15.51 19.92 19.39
C ASP A 251 16.50 19.55 18.29
N ASN A 252 16.03 19.45 17.04
CA ASN A 252 16.86 19.12 15.88
C ASN A 252 17.66 17.81 16.04
N THR A 253 17.05 16.80 16.69
CA THR A 253 17.68 15.51 16.97
C THR A 253 17.84 14.70 15.68
N ALA A 254 19.06 14.20 15.44
CA ALA A 254 19.31 13.32 14.29
C ALA A 254 19.00 11.84 14.64
N TRP A 255 18.30 11.16 13.73
CA TRP A 255 18.04 9.74 13.83
C TRP A 255 19.21 8.92 13.29
N THR A 256 19.64 7.90 14.03
CA THR A 256 20.57 6.87 13.56
C THR A 256 19.79 5.68 13.01
N GLU A 257 20.48 4.78 12.29
CA GLU A 257 19.90 3.48 11.88
C GLU A 257 19.36 2.70 13.08
N LYS A 258 20.08 2.74 14.21
CA LYS A 258 19.65 2.08 15.45
C LYS A 258 18.34 2.66 15.97
N ASP A 259 18.20 3.98 15.94
CA ASP A 259 16.96 4.64 16.38
C ASP A 259 15.78 4.26 15.48
N ILE A 260 15.99 4.21 14.16
CA ILE A 260 14.94 3.77 13.22
C ILE A 260 14.55 2.32 13.51
N ALA A 261 15.51 1.41 13.69
CA ALA A 261 15.24 0.00 13.98
C ALA A 261 14.51 -0.18 15.31
N SER A 262 14.90 0.57 16.37
CA SER A 262 14.27 0.57 17.68
C SER A 262 12.83 1.11 17.58
N TYR A 263 12.66 2.27 16.94
CA TYR A 263 11.34 2.87 16.71
C TYR A 263 10.36 1.91 16.03
N LEU A 264 10.83 1.14 15.06
CA LEU A 264 10.00 0.11 14.40
C LEU A 264 9.67 -1.08 15.31
N SER A 265 10.28 -1.18 16.48
CA SER A 265 10.04 -2.23 17.50
C SER A 265 9.13 -1.76 18.62
N ASP A 266 9.40 -0.58 19.18
CA ASP A 266 8.76 -0.08 20.40
C ASP A 266 7.98 1.22 20.20
N GLY A 267 8.20 1.91 19.09
CA GLY A 267 7.49 3.14 18.74
C GLY A 267 8.03 4.39 19.41
N MET A 268 9.13 4.29 20.19
CA MET A 268 9.70 5.46 20.88
C MET A 268 10.72 6.16 19.96
N ASN A 269 10.54 7.45 19.73
CA ASN A 269 11.48 8.25 18.96
C ASN A 269 12.69 8.71 19.84
N PRO A 270 13.77 9.25 19.24
CA PRO A 270 14.93 9.70 20.02
C PRO A 270 14.66 10.82 21.03
N ALA A 271 13.53 11.56 20.87
CA ALA A 271 13.11 12.59 21.82
C ALA A 271 12.29 12.02 23.00
N GLY A 272 12.00 10.72 23.02
CA GLY A 272 11.22 10.07 24.06
C GLY A 272 9.71 10.05 23.83
N ASP A 273 9.22 10.54 22.69
CA ASP A 273 7.80 10.48 22.36
C ASP A 273 7.44 9.17 21.65
N TYR A 274 6.19 8.72 21.81
CA TYR A 274 5.69 7.52 21.16
C TYR A 274 4.98 7.81 19.85
N ALA A 275 5.04 6.83 18.94
CA ALA A 275 4.30 6.84 17.70
C ALA A 275 2.80 7.02 17.95
N GLY A 276 2.18 7.98 17.25
CA GLY A 276 0.75 8.24 17.32
C GLY A 276 0.02 7.92 16.02
N ALA A 277 -1.31 8.02 16.04
CA ALA A 277 -2.20 7.86 14.89
C ALA A 277 -1.91 6.59 14.08
N ALA A 278 -1.89 6.70 12.75
CA ALA A 278 -1.66 5.55 11.86
C ALA A 278 -0.28 4.89 12.05
N MET A 279 0.75 5.64 12.48
CA MET A 279 2.08 5.06 12.69
C MET A 279 2.12 4.09 13.88
N ALA A 280 1.30 4.29 14.91
CA ALA A 280 1.16 3.34 16.02
C ALA A 280 0.71 1.96 15.52
N GLU A 281 -0.21 1.93 14.53
CA GLU A 281 -0.63 0.67 13.90
C GLU A 281 0.49 0.02 13.08
N VAL A 282 1.34 0.82 12.42
CA VAL A 282 2.53 0.30 11.72
C VAL A 282 3.49 -0.35 12.72
N ILE A 283 3.77 0.32 13.84
CA ILE A 283 4.64 -0.21 14.91
C ILE A 283 4.12 -1.55 15.45
N ARG A 284 2.81 -1.67 15.73
CA ARG A 284 2.21 -2.94 16.16
C ARG A 284 2.51 -4.12 15.21
N ASN A 285 2.70 -3.84 13.93
CA ASN A 285 3.05 -4.87 12.94
C ASN A 285 4.55 -5.07 12.81
N THR A 286 5.33 -3.99 12.72
CA THR A 286 6.78 -4.08 12.55
C THR A 286 7.49 -4.64 13.77
N ALA A 287 6.93 -4.46 14.97
CA ALA A 287 7.36 -5.11 16.20
C ALA A 287 7.34 -6.65 16.11
N LEU A 288 6.46 -7.22 15.27
CA LEU A 288 6.35 -8.67 15.04
C LEU A 288 7.33 -9.20 13.97
N LEU A 289 8.06 -8.33 13.28
CA LEU A 289 9.16 -8.72 12.41
C LEU A 289 10.39 -9.14 13.24
N ASN A 290 11.26 -9.94 12.64
CA ASN A 290 12.55 -10.23 13.28
C ASN A 290 13.45 -8.98 13.33
N ALA A 291 14.49 -9.01 14.15
CA ALA A 291 15.39 -7.88 14.33
C ALA A 291 16.16 -7.53 13.04
N ASP A 292 16.53 -8.54 12.25
CA ASP A 292 17.28 -8.36 11.01
C ASP A 292 16.45 -7.62 9.95
N ASP A 293 15.16 -7.92 9.83
CA ASP A 293 14.26 -7.22 8.93
C ASP A 293 14.07 -5.73 9.35
N ARG A 294 13.94 -5.45 10.65
CA ARG A 294 13.89 -4.05 11.14
C ARG A 294 15.21 -3.31 10.90
N ALA A 295 16.34 -3.97 11.13
CA ALA A 295 17.65 -3.40 10.83
C ALA A 295 17.86 -3.17 9.33
N ALA A 296 17.35 -4.08 8.48
CA ALA A 296 17.39 -3.92 7.03
C ALA A 296 16.54 -2.71 6.57
N ILE A 297 15.33 -2.56 7.11
CA ILE A 297 14.48 -1.39 6.86
C ILE A 297 15.22 -0.11 7.26
N ALA A 298 15.84 -0.09 8.43
CA ALA A 298 16.57 1.07 8.96
C ALA A 298 17.76 1.44 8.06
N ALA A 299 18.59 0.46 7.66
CA ALA A 299 19.73 0.67 6.78
C ALA A 299 19.30 1.26 5.42
N TYR A 300 18.20 0.77 4.84
CA TYR A 300 17.67 1.32 3.61
C TYR A 300 17.14 2.75 3.80
N VAL A 301 16.33 3.00 4.82
CA VAL A 301 15.73 4.32 5.08
C VAL A 301 16.82 5.38 5.34
N ALA A 302 17.85 5.05 6.12
CA ALA A 302 18.98 5.93 6.37
C ALA A 302 19.79 6.27 5.11
N SER A 303 19.81 5.36 4.13
CA SER A 303 20.51 5.52 2.85
C SER A 303 19.72 6.26 1.77
N LEU A 304 18.47 6.63 2.03
CA LEU A 304 17.64 7.33 1.06
C LEU A 304 18.31 8.66 0.65
N PRO A 305 18.17 9.08 -0.63
CA PRO A 305 18.65 10.39 -1.04
C PRO A 305 17.87 11.48 -0.30
N PRO A 306 18.54 12.57 0.14
CA PRO A 306 17.86 13.68 0.79
C PRO A 306 16.86 14.32 -0.18
N ARG A 307 15.62 14.53 0.27
CA ARG A 307 14.55 15.11 -0.54
C ARG A 307 13.79 16.18 0.22
N GLN A 308 13.47 17.26 -0.48
CA GLN A 308 12.60 18.31 0.06
C GLN A 308 11.14 17.96 -0.26
N GLY A 309 10.32 17.90 0.77
CA GLY A 309 8.87 17.73 0.66
C GLY A 309 8.11 19.04 0.78
N PRO A 310 6.79 19.01 0.66
CA PRO A 310 5.95 20.16 1.01
C PRO A 310 6.14 20.51 2.48
N LYS A 311 6.01 21.79 2.81
CA LYS A 311 6.14 22.26 4.20
C LYS A 311 4.83 21.96 4.96
N PRO A 312 4.91 21.50 6.23
CA PRO A 312 3.74 21.40 7.06
C PRO A 312 3.11 22.80 7.25
N PRO A 313 1.77 22.88 7.43
CA PRO A 313 1.13 24.13 7.75
C PRO A 313 1.71 24.68 9.07
N ALA A 314 1.86 26.01 9.14
CA ALA A 314 2.33 26.64 10.37
C ALA A 314 1.44 26.21 11.56
N LYS A 315 2.06 25.88 12.70
CA LYS A 315 1.32 25.60 13.94
C LYS A 315 0.40 26.82 14.21
N ARG A 316 -0.92 26.60 14.26
CA ARG A 316 -1.83 27.66 14.70
C ARG A 316 -1.46 27.98 16.14
N THR A 317 -0.90 29.14 16.36
CA THR A 317 -0.79 29.71 17.69
C THR A 317 -2.18 30.20 18.04
N ASP A 318 -3.03 29.30 18.58
CA ASP A 318 -4.27 29.75 19.21
C ASP A 318 -3.91 30.61 20.41
N LYS A 319 -4.16 31.92 20.25
CA LYS A 319 -4.10 32.92 21.35
C LYS A 319 -5.35 32.79 22.19
#